data_faa89b06c18a4d26ee7ce278aefb8595
#
_entry.id   faa89b06c18a4d26ee7ce278aefb8595
#
_cell.length_a   1.000
_cell.length_b   1.000
_cell.length_c   1.000
_cell.angle_alpha   90.00
_cell.angle_beta   90.00
_cell.angle_gamma   90.00
#
_symmetry.space_group_name_H-M   'P 1'
#
loop_
_entity.id
_entity.type
_entity.pdbx_description
1 polymer ?
#
loop_
_entity_poly.entity_id
_entity_poly.type
_entity_poly.pdbx_seq_one_letter_code
_entity_poly.pdbx_strand_id
1 'polypeptide(L)'
;VSPPKAGKTTLLKAIAKSISTRNRDMHLIVLLIDERPEEVTDIRESIEGENVEVIYSTFDELPDHHKRVSEMVIERAKRLVEHGKDVVILLDSITRLARAYNLTVPPSGRTLSGGLDPAALHMPKRFFGAARNMREGGSLTILATALVETGSRMDDVVFEEFKGTGNMELVLDRKLSEKRIFPAIDIAKSGTRRDDLLLTPEEQEAVNMIHKALTSA
;
A
#
# COMPACT_ATOMS: atom_id res chain seq x y z
N VAL A 1 -0.26 -1.31 -6.92
CA VAL A 1 0.46 -0.51 -7.92
C VAL A 1 -0.55 0.25 -8.74
N SER A 2 -0.38 1.56 -8.89
CA SER A 2 -1.39 2.38 -9.56
C SER A 2 -0.76 3.50 -10.39
N PRO A 3 -1.08 3.57 -11.70
CA PRO A 3 -0.89 4.78 -12.46
C PRO A 3 -1.89 5.87 -12.02
N PRO A 4 -1.64 7.15 -12.36
CA PRO A 4 -2.58 8.23 -12.08
C PRO A 4 -3.94 8.00 -12.74
N LYS A 5 -5.02 8.35 -12.01
CA LYS A 5 -6.41 8.26 -12.49
C LYS A 5 -6.94 6.84 -12.78
N ALA A 6 -6.30 5.82 -12.23
CA ALA A 6 -6.74 4.42 -12.39
C ALA A 6 -7.74 3.95 -11.32
N GLY A 7 -8.26 4.83 -10.46
CA GLY A 7 -9.24 4.49 -9.43
C GLY A 7 -8.63 4.01 -8.11
N LYS A 8 -7.36 4.35 -7.83
CA LYS A 8 -6.65 3.99 -6.60
C LYS A 8 -7.45 4.30 -5.33
N THR A 9 -7.86 5.55 -5.15
CA THR A 9 -8.58 6.02 -3.97
C THR A 9 -9.92 5.32 -3.79
N THR A 10 -10.66 5.11 -4.89
CA THR A 10 -11.93 4.36 -4.86
C THR A 10 -11.73 2.92 -4.40
N LEU A 11 -10.69 2.26 -4.91
CA LEU A 11 -10.36 0.89 -4.50
C LEU A 11 -9.95 0.81 -3.04
N LEU A 12 -9.11 1.75 -2.56
CA LEU A 12 -8.72 1.82 -1.16
C LEU A 12 -9.92 2.00 -0.23
N LYS A 13 -10.84 2.89 -0.57
CA LYS A 13 -12.08 3.09 0.18
C LYS A 13 -12.94 1.83 0.21
N ALA A 14 -13.06 1.12 -0.91
CA ALA A 14 -13.80 -0.14 -0.98
C ALA A 14 -13.16 -1.23 -0.09
N ILE A 15 -11.83 -1.36 -0.10
CA ILE A 15 -11.09 -2.29 0.76
C ILE A 15 -11.28 -1.91 2.23
N ALA A 16 -11.08 -0.65 2.59
CA ALA A 16 -11.23 -0.16 3.96
C ALA A 16 -12.64 -0.43 4.49
N LYS A 17 -13.68 -0.10 3.71
CA LYS A 17 -15.07 -0.35 4.05
C LYS A 17 -15.37 -1.84 4.20
N SER A 18 -14.81 -2.68 3.32
CA SER A 18 -14.98 -4.13 3.43
C SER A 18 -14.36 -4.69 4.71
N ILE A 19 -13.17 -4.22 5.10
CA ILE A 19 -12.51 -4.62 6.34
C ILE A 19 -13.32 -4.17 7.55
N SER A 20 -13.70 -2.90 7.64
CA SER A 20 -14.43 -2.35 8.79
C SER A 20 -15.80 -2.97 9.00
N THR A 21 -16.47 -3.41 7.93
CA THR A 21 -17.81 -4.01 8.03
C THR A 21 -17.80 -5.52 8.28
N ARG A 22 -16.84 -6.24 7.67
CA ARG A 22 -16.79 -7.71 7.74
C ARG A 22 -15.93 -8.24 8.89
N ASN A 23 -14.93 -7.46 9.30
CA ASN A 23 -13.95 -7.86 10.34
C ASN A 23 -13.89 -6.79 11.43
N ARG A 24 -14.98 -6.66 12.19
CA ARG A 24 -15.13 -5.60 13.22
C ARG A 24 -14.08 -5.65 14.33
N ASP A 25 -13.51 -6.81 14.59
CA ASP A 25 -12.46 -7.00 15.61
C ASP A 25 -11.07 -6.60 15.14
N MET A 26 -10.89 -6.40 13.82
CA MET A 26 -9.63 -5.91 13.27
C MET A 26 -9.46 -4.41 13.48
N HIS A 27 -8.27 -3.99 13.85
CA HIS A 27 -7.89 -2.59 13.83
C HIS A 27 -7.45 -2.17 12.43
N LEU A 28 -8.16 -1.20 11.86
CA LEU A 28 -7.83 -0.63 10.56
C LEU A 28 -7.22 0.76 10.76
N ILE A 29 -5.98 0.94 10.31
CA ILE A 29 -5.31 2.23 10.28
C ILE A 29 -5.14 2.62 8.81
N VAL A 30 -5.77 3.71 8.40
CA VAL A 30 -5.54 4.33 7.09
C VAL A 30 -4.53 5.44 7.26
N LEU A 31 -3.36 5.28 6.65
CA LEU A 31 -2.26 6.25 6.72
C LEU A 31 -2.09 6.94 5.37
N LEU A 32 -2.37 8.25 5.35
CA LEU A 32 -2.30 9.09 4.17
C LEU A 32 -1.09 10.02 4.28
N ILE A 33 -0.14 9.89 3.36
CA ILE A 33 1.11 10.67 3.35
C ILE A 33 1.15 11.53 2.11
N ASP A 34 1.34 12.86 2.31
CA ASP A 34 1.47 13.85 1.25
C ASP A 34 0.23 13.87 0.33
N GLU A 35 -0.97 13.62 0.92
CA GLU A 35 -2.25 13.68 0.23
C GLU A 35 -2.90 15.06 0.36
N ARG A 36 -3.87 15.35 -0.49
CA ARG A 36 -4.63 16.59 -0.47
C ARG A 36 -5.64 16.60 0.68
N PRO A 37 -5.85 17.75 1.37
CA PRO A 37 -6.81 17.85 2.47
C PRO A 37 -8.22 17.38 2.10
N GLU A 38 -8.68 17.67 0.87
CA GLU A 38 -10.00 17.23 0.38
C GLU A 38 -10.10 15.71 0.23
N GLU A 39 -9.00 15.03 -0.19
CA GLU A 39 -8.98 13.57 -0.28
C GLU A 39 -8.96 12.93 1.11
N VAL A 40 -8.26 13.55 2.06
CA VAL A 40 -8.27 13.13 3.47
C VAL A 40 -9.68 13.22 4.06
N THR A 41 -10.37 14.33 3.86
CA THR A 41 -11.75 14.53 4.33
C THR A 41 -12.69 13.49 3.73
N ASP A 42 -12.63 13.28 2.42
CA ASP A 42 -13.44 12.29 1.71
C ASP A 42 -13.23 10.85 2.22
N ILE A 43 -11.99 10.47 2.54
CA ILE A 43 -11.71 9.16 3.12
C ILE A 43 -12.24 9.07 4.55
N ARG A 44 -12.04 10.07 5.39
CA ARG A 44 -12.52 10.08 6.77
C ARG A 44 -14.04 9.98 6.86
N GLU A 45 -14.76 10.66 6.00
CA GLU A 45 -16.22 10.65 5.95
C GLU A 45 -16.76 9.33 5.33
N SER A 46 -15.96 8.64 4.54
CA SER A 46 -16.37 7.41 3.84
C SER A 46 -16.18 6.14 4.67
N ILE A 47 -15.36 6.17 5.72
CA ILE A 47 -14.96 4.98 6.48
C ILE A 47 -15.26 5.21 7.95
N GLU A 48 -16.20 4.44 8.50
CA GLU A 48 -16.60 4.49 9.90
C GLU A 48 -16.38 3.14 10.56
N GLY A 49 -16.10 3.14 11.87
CA GLY A 49 -15.95 1.94 12.69
C GLY A 49 -15.25 2.23 14.01
N GLU A 50 -15.56 1.46 15.05
CA GLU A 50 -14.96 1.63 16.39
C GLU A 50 -13.45 1.40 16.40
N ASN A 51 -12.96 0.50 15.52
CA ASN A 51 -11.55 0.15 15.39
C ASN A 51 -10.93 0.73 14.13
N VAL A 52 -11.42 1.88 13.63
CA VAL A 52 -10.92 2.54 12.43
C VAL A 52 -10.27 3.86 12.80
N GLU A 53 -9.03 4.04 12.38
CA GLU A 53 -8.28 5.28 12.54
C GLU A 53 -7.82 5.78 11.18
N VAL A 54 -8.10 7.06 10.87
CA VAL A 54 -7.54 7.73 9.69
C VAL A 54 -6.50 8.73 10.17
N ILE A 55 -5.24 8.45 9.90
CA ILE A 55 -4.08 9.24 10.29
C ILE A 55 -3.45 9.79 9.01
N TYR A 56 -3.08 11.05 9.02
CA TYR A 56 -2.63 11.71 7.81
C TYR A 56 -1.55 12.77 8.07
N SER A 57 -0.85 13.09 7.02
CA SER A 57 0.02 14.25 6.89
C SER A 57 -0.14 14.79 5.48
N THR A 58 -0.71 15.98 5.34
CA THR A 58 -1.09 16.57 4.06
C THR A 58 0.10 17.20 3.33
N PHE A 59 -0.04 17.45 2.04
CA PHE A 59 1.05 17.89 1.15
C PHE A 59 1.70 19.24 1.56
N ASP A 60 1.01 20.04 2.34
CA ASP A 60 1.48 21.31 2.88
C ASP A 60 2.35 21.18 4.13
N GLU A 61 2.47 19.97 4.67
CA GLU A 61 3.32 19.65 5.81
C GLU A 61 4.77 19.41 5.37
N LEU A 62 5.70 19.60 6.31
CA LEU A 62 7.13 19.35 6.06
C LEU A 62 7.41 17.84 5.94
N PRO A 63 8.41 17.43 5.13
CA PRO A 63 8.81 16.03 4.99
C PRO A 63 9.13 15.31 6.30
N ASP A 64 9.70 16.02 7.29
CA ASP A 64 9.94 15.45 8.63
C ASP A 64 8.65 15.11 9.37
N HIS A 65 7.56 15.83 9.11
CA HIS A 65 6.25 15.51 9.67
C HIS A 65 5.72 14.19 9.08
N HIS A 66 5.82 13.99 7.76
CA HIS A 66 5.45 12.73 7.10
C HIS A 66 6.18 11.53 7.70
N LYS A 67 7.49 11.65 7.94
CA LYS A 67 8.30 10.63 8.60
C LYS A 67 7.78 10.32 10.00
N ARG A 68 7.66 11.35 10.83
CA ARG A 68 7.24 11.22 12.23
C ARG A 68 5.89 10.55 12.34
N VAL A 69 4.92 10.95 11.52
CA VAL A 69 3.59 10.34 11.50
C VAL A 69 3.67 8.86 11.14
N SER A 70 4.46 8.50 10.12
CA SER A 70 4.61 7.10 9.72
C SER A 70 5.28 6.25 10.81
N GLU A 71 6.30 6.78 11.49
CA GLU A 71 6.98 6.12 12.61
C GLU A 71 6.04 5.90 13.81
N MET A 72 5.22 6.89 14.13
CA MET A 72 4.20 6.76 15.18
C MET A 72 3.16 5.70 14.84
N VAL A 73 2.70 5.65 13.59
CA VAL A 73 1.70 4.66 13.15
C VAL A 73 2.25 3.24 13.25
N ILE A 74 3.46 2.99 12.76
CA ILE A 74 4.03 1.64 12.83
C ILE A 74 4.29 1.19 14.27
N GLU A 75 4.73 2.09 15.16
CA GLU A 75 4.92 1.77 16.56
C GLU A 75 3.58 1.52 17.27
N ARG A 76 2.53 2.31 16.96
CA ARG A 76 1.18 2.05 17.45
C ARG A 76 0.67 0.68 17.00
N ALA A 77 0.81 0.36 15.70
CA ALA A 77 0.40 -0.94 15.16
C ALA A 77 1.11 -2.11 15.87
N LYS A 78 2.41 -2.00 16.11
CA LYS A 78 3.17 -3.01 16.87
C LYS A 78 2.63 -3.20 18.29
N ARG A 79 2.30 -2.12 19.00
CA ARG A 79 1.71 -2.23 20.35
C ARG A 79 0.35 -2.94 20.33
N LEU A 80 -0.51 -2.65 19.35
CA LEU A 80 -1.77 -3.36 19.18
C LEU A 80 -1.57 -4.85 18.92
N VAL A 81 -0.61 -5.21 18.05
CA VAL A 81 -0.27 -6.61 17.76
C VAL A 81 0.28 -7.32 19.00
N GLU A 82 1.12 -6.67 19.79
CA GLU A 82 1.62 -7.22 21.07
C GLU A 82 0.50 -7.48 22.08
N HIS A 83 -0.63 -6.76 21.97
CA HIS A 83 -1.87 -7.04 22.72
C HIS A 83 -2.76 -8.09 22.05
N GLY A 84 -2.24 -8.84 21.08
CA GLY A 84 -2.97 -9.92 20.41
C GLY A 84 -4.00 -9.45 19.37
N LYS A 85 -3.93 -8.18 18.93
CA LYS A 85 -4.87 -7.65 17.94
C LYS A 85 -4.40 -7.92 16.50
N ASP A 86 -5.36 -8.12 15.62
CA ASP A 86 -5.12 -8.14 14.17
C ASP A 86 -5.24 -6.70 13.63
N VAL A 87 -4.16 -6.23 13.02
CA VAL A 87 -4.03 -4.85 12.56
C VAL A 87 -3.82 -4.82 11.06
N VAL A 88 -4.55 -3.97 10.37
CA VAL A 88 -4.34 -3.67 8.94
C VAL A 88 -3.97 -2.21 8.80
N ILE A 89 -2.85 -1.94 8.11
CA ILE A 89 -2.46 -0.59 7.69
C ILE A 89 -2.70 -0.47 6.19
N LEU A 90 -3.50 0.51 5.79
CA LEU A 90 -3.61 0.95 4.39
C LEU A 90 -2.76 2.21 4.23
N LEU A 91 -1.60 2.10 3.58
CA LEU A 91 -0.68 3.21 3.35
C LEU A 91 -0.86 3.80 1.95
N ASP A 92 -1.24 5.04 1.86
CA ASP A 92 -1.26 5.82 0.63
C ASP A 92 -0.33 7.03 0.76
N SER A 93 0.88 7.00 0.23
CA SER A 93 1.53 5.94 -0.53
C SER A 93 2.98 5.69 -0.05
N ILE A 94 3.50 4.50 -0.30
CA ILE A 94 4.91 4.18 -0.02
C ILE A 94 5.86 5.04 -0.86
N THR A 95 5.45 5.39 -2.07
CA THR A 95 6.22 6.26 -2.97
C THR A 95 6.45 7.64 -2.36
N ARG A 96 5.40 8.25 -1.81
CA ARG A 96 5.48 9.56 -1.17
C ARG A 96 6.24 9.51 0.15
N LEU A 97 6.08 8.42 0.90
CA LEU A 97 6.87 8.19 2.11
C LEU A 97 8.38 8.10 1.77
N ALA A 98 8.76 7.35 0.73
CA ALA A 98 10.15 7.27 0.29
C ALA A 98 10.70 8.63 -0.17
N ARG A 99 9.88 9.46 -0.84
CA ARG A 99 10.25 10.84 -1.20
C ARG A 99 10.52 11.70 0.04
N ALA A 100 9.68 11.60 1.06
CA ALA A 100 9.87 12.35 2.31
C ALA A 100 11.18 11.97 3.01
N TYR A 101 11.50 10.68 3.05
CA TYR A 101 12.79 10.22 3.56
C TYR A 101 13.95 10.72 2.70
N ASN A 102 13.81 10.73 1.37
CA ASN A 102 14.85 11.22 0.46
C ASN A 102 15.22 12.70 0.69
N LEU A 103 14.26 13.50 1.14
CA LEU A 103 14.46 14.91 1.44
C LEU A 103 15.07 15.16 2.84
N THR A 104 15.06 14.16 3.71
CA THR A 104 15.36 14.35 5.14
C THR A 104 16.52 13.49 5.65
N VAL A 105 16.90 12.43 4.96
CA VAL A 105 18.05 11.61 5.35
C VAL A 105 19.34 12.32 4.98
N PRO A 106 20.40 12.19 5.80
CA PRO A 106 21.73 12.64 5.41
C PRO A 106 22.20 11.95 4.12
N PRO A 107 22.78 12.66 3.16
CA PRO A 107 23.26 12.08 1.92
C PRO A 107 24.25 10.93 2.16
N SER A 108 24.02 9.79 1.54
CA SER A 108 24.92 8.63 1.62
C SER A 108 26.16 8.77 0.71
N GLY A 109 26.19 9.76 -0.17
CA GLY A 109 27.19 9.91 -1.22
C GLY A 109 26.94 9.03 -2.44
N ARG A 110 25.84 8.29 -2.47
CA ARG A 110 25.38 7.48 -3.60
C ARG A 110 24.02 7.95 -4.06
N THR A 111 23.76 7.88 -5.33
CA THR A 111 22.47 8.30 -5.91
C THR A 111 22.02 7.26 -6.92
N LEU A 112 20.80 6.75 -6.72
CA LEU A 112 20.11 5.92 -7.69
C LEU A 112 19.51 6.81 -8.81
N SER A 113 19.07 6.17 -9.88
CA SER A 113 18.39 6.88 -10.96
C SER A 113 17.19 7.69 -10.42
N GLY A 114 16.95 8.86 -10.98
CA GLY A 114 15.89 9.76 -10.52
C GLY A 114 16.21 10.57 -9.27
N GLY A 115 17.46 10.58 -8.78
CA GLY A 115 17.88 11.39 -7.64
C GLY A 115 17.53 10.78 -6.28
N LEU A 116 17.27 9.48 -6.22
CA LEU A 116 16.95 8.77 -4.97
C LEU A 116 18.23 8.34 -4.27
N ASP A 117 18.40 8.73 -3.00
CA ASP A 117 19.46 8.21 -2.16
C ASP A 117 19.07 6.82 -1.62
N PRO A 118 19.93 5.78 -1.73
CA PRO A 118 19.65 4.45 -1.18
C PRO A 118 19.28 4.46 0.30
N ALA A 119 19.84 5.39 1.09
CA ALA A 119 19.55 5.53 2.52
C ALA A 119 18.07 5.89 2.79
N ALA A 120 17.42 6.59 1.84
CA ALA A 120 16.02 6.97 1.93
C ALA A 120 15.06 5.76 1.92
N LEU A 121 15.49 4.62 1.39
CA LEU A 121 14.67 3.42 1.28
C LEU A 121 14.68 2.57 2.55
N HIS A 122 15.64 2.78 3.45
CA HIS A 122 15.82 1.91 4.60
C HIS A 122 14.59 1.89 5.54
N MET A 123 14.12 3.04 5.97
CA MET A 123 12.98 3.13 6.90
C MET A 123 11.65 2.73 6.23
N PRO A 124 11.33 3.17 5.01
CA PRO A 124 10.15 2.66 4.30
C PRO A 124 10.16 1.14 4.10
N LYS A 125 11.33 0.53 3.81
CA LYS A 125 11.45 -0.93 3.75
C LYS A 125 11.23 -1.60 5.09
N ARG A 126 11.75 -1.02 6.19
CA ARG A 126 11.46 -1.52 7.55
C ARG A 126 9.99 -1.40 7.92
N PHE A 127 9.35 -0.30 7.54
CA PHE A 127 7.91 -0.11 7.73
C PHE A 127 7.13 -1.23 7.02
N PHE A 128 7.33 -1.40 5.73
CA PHE A 128 6.63 -2.40 4.93
C PHE A 128 6.97 -3.83 5.34
N GLY A 129 8.22 -4.09 5.69
CA GLY A 129 8.70 -5.38 6.15
C GLY A 129 8.31 -5.75 7.59
N ALA A 130 7.61 -4.87 8.31
CA ALA A 130 7.09 -5.18 9.65
C ALA A 130 5.87 -6.12 9.62
N ALA A 131 5.20 -6.25 8.47
CA ALA A 131 4.04 -7.12 8.29
C ALA A 131 4.37 -8.58 8.58
N ARG A 132 3.61 -9.21 9.48
CA ARG A 132 3.77 -10.62 9.89
C ARG A 132 2.62 -11.13 10.72
N ASN A 133 2.47 -12.44 10.77
CA ASN A 133 1.64 -13.13 11.77
C ASN A 133 2.51 -13.52 12.97
N MET A 134 2.02 -13.28 14.17
CA MET A 134 2.68 -13.67 15.42
C MET A 134 2.25 -15.08 15.82
N ARG A 135 3.17 -15.84 16.44
CA ARG A 135 2.85 -17.20 16.90
C ARG A 135 1.92 -17.22 18.11
N GLU A 136 2.06 -16.21 18.97
CA GLU A 136 1.28 -16.05 20.20
C GLU A 136 -0.09 -15.36 19.98
N GLY A 137 -0.41 -15.03 18.75
CA GLY A 137 -1.61 -14.29 18.36
C GLY A 137 -1.32 -12.86 17.97
N GLY A 138 -2.27 -12.27 17.23
CA GLY A 138 -2.11 -10.97 16.61
C GLY A 138 -1.39 -11.04 15.26
N SER A 139 -1.72 -10.11 14.40
CA SER A 139 -1.10 -9.99 13.07
C SER A 139 -0.99 -8.54 12.62
N LEU A 140 -0.03 -8.28 11.76
CA LEU A 140 0.10 -7.01 11.06
C LEU A 140 0.10 -7.24 9.55
N THR A 141 -0.91 -6.71 8.90
CA THR A 141 -1.03 -6.68 7.44
C THR A 141 -0.82 -5.25 6.94
N ILE A 142 0.01 -5.07 5.93
CA ILE A 142 0.25 -3.75 5.33
C ILE A 142 -0.07 -3.81 3.84
N LEU A 143 -1.02 -3.01 3.41
CA LEU A 143 -1.33 -2.72 2.02
C LEU A 143 -0.83 -1.32 1.68
N ALA A 144 0.23 -1.23 0.91
CA ALA A 144 0.80 0.04 0.49
C ALA A 144 0.56 0.29 -0.99
N THR A 145 0.14 1.50 -1.33
CA THR A 145 0.06 1.91 -2.73
C THR A 145 1.43 2.36 -3.22
N ALA A 146 1.80 1.93 -4.42
CA ALA A 146 2.97 2.40 -5.14
C ALA A 146 2.52 3.11 -6.42
N LEU A 147 3.08 4.29 -6.67
CA LEU A 147 2.75 5.11 -7.84
C LEU A 147 3.69 4.76 -8.99
N VAL A 148 3.12 4.58 -10.17
CA VAL A 148 3.83 4.31 -11.42
C VAL A 148 3.29 5.20 -12.53
N GLU A 149 4.02 5.32 -13.64
CA GLU A 149 3.60 6.14 -14.80
C GLU A 149 3.27 7.60 -14.44
N THR A 150 3.93 8.14 -13.44
CA THR A 150 3.76 9.53 -12.99
C THR A 150 4.59 10.52 -13.80
N GLY A 151 5.47 10.04 -14.67
CA GLY A 151 6.50 10.83 -15.35
C GLY A 151 7.73 11.10 -14.47
N SER A 152 7.73 10.67 -13.22
CA SER A 152 8.86 10.79 -12.29
C SER A 152 9.71 9.52 -12.29
N ARG A 153 10.96 9.64 -12.72
CA ARG A 153 11.90 8.51 -12.66
C ARG A 153 12.19 8.03 -11.24
N MET A 154 12.08 8.91 -10.25
CA MET A 154 12.21 8.52 -8.85
C MET A 154 11.10 7.54 -8.43
N ASP A 155 9.86 7.77 -8.87
CA ASP A 155 8.73 6.89 -8.54
C ASP A 155 8.90 5.50 -9.14
N ASP A 156 9.40 5.42 -10.37
CA ASP A 156 9.70 4.14 -11.02
C ASP A 156 10.80 3.38 -10.26
N VAL A 157 11.84 4.08 -9.81
CA VAL A 157 12.91 3.47 -8.99
C VAL A 157 12.37 3.01 -7.65
N VAL A 158 11.56 3.82 -6.97
CA VAL A 158 10.92 3.41 -5.71
C VAL A 158 10.09 2.15 -5.91
N PHE A 159 9.27 2.10 -6.96
CA PHE A 159 8.47 0.91 -7.26
C PHE A 159 9.35 -0.33 -7.47
N GLU A 160 10.39 -0.25 -8.29
CA GLU A 160 11.31 -1.38 -8.54
C GLU A 160 12.03 -1.85 -7.26
N GLU A 161 12.38 -0.94 -6.36
CA GLU A 161 13.01 -1.25 -5.07
C GLU A 161 12.07 -1.96 -4.08
N PHE A 162 10.76 -1.75 -4.21
CA PHE A 162 9.73 -2.43 -3.40
C PHE A 162 9.16 -3.67 -4.08
N LYS A 163 9.31 -3.78 -5.41
CA LYS A 163 8.87 -4.94 -6.18
C LYS A 163 9.53 -6.21 -5.65
N GLY A 164 8.72 -7.20 -5.40
CA GLY A 164 9.21 -8.44 -4.82
C GLY A 164 9.46 -8.41 -3.30
N THR A 165 9.32 -7.28 -2.61
CA THR A 165 9.34 -7.21 -1.14
C THR A 165 8.01 -7.64 -0.53
N GLY A 166 6.90 -7.36 -1.22
CA GLY A 166 5.55 -7.76 -0.82
C GLY A 166 5.21 -9.20 -1.19
N ASN A 167 4.16 -9.72 -0.56
CA ASN A 167 3.61 -11.05 -0.83
C ASN A 167 2.60 -11.04 -1.98
N MET A 168 2.00 -9.88 -2.26
CA MET A 168 0.97 -9.69 -3.28
C MET A 168 1.25 -8.39 -4.04
N GLU A 169 1.01 -8.43 -5.34
CA GLU A 169 0.94 -7.24 -6.18
C GLU A 169 -0.44 -7.17 -6.84
N LEU A 170 -1.15 -6.07 -6.64
CA LEU A 170 -2.38 -5.73 -7.34
C LEU A 170 -2.09 -4.53 -8.24
N VAL A 171 -2.19 -4.72 -9.54
CA VAL A 171 -1.80 -3.75 -10.55
C VAL A 171 -3.06 -3.16 -11.17
N LEU A 172 -3.20 -1.83 -11.08
CA LEU A 172 -4.23 -1.10 -11.79
C LEU A 172 -3.74 -0.69 -13.17
N ASP A 173 -4.62 -0.75 -14.16
CA ASP A 173 -4.33 -0.41 -15.55
C ASP A 173 -5.11 0.84 -15.98
N ARG A 174 -4.37 1.80 -16.54
CA ARG A 174 -4.95 3.05 -17.02
C ARG A 174 -5.89 2.86 -18.22
N LYS A 175 -5.57 1.93 -19.12
CA LYS A 175 -6.39 1.66 -20.31
C LYS A 175 -7.75 1.09 -19.95
N LEU A 176 -7.80 0.23 -18.92
CA LEU A 176 -9.07 -0.27 -18.38
C LEU A 176 -9.91 0.87 -17.78
N SER A 177 -9.28 1.76 -17.02
CA SER A 177 -9.94 2.94 -16.47
C SER A 177 -10.47 3.89 -17.56
N GLU A 178 -9.72 4.12 -18.61
CA GLU A 178 -10.14 4.92 -19.78
C GLU A 178 -11.36 4.29 -20.48
N LYS A 179 -11.44 2.96 -20.51
CA LYS A 179 -12.60 2.19 -21.00
C LYS A 179 -13.77 2.12 -20.01
N ARG A 180 -13.67 2.79 -18.85
CA ARG A 180 -14.66 2.75 -17.76
C ARG A 180 -14.90 1.36 -17.16
N ILE A 181 -13.89 0.48 -17.21
CA ILE A 181 -13.91 -0.81 -16.55
C ILE A 181 -13.35 -0.63 -15.14
N PHE A 182 -14.19 -0.86 -14.12
CA PHE A 182 -13.81 -0.71 -12.72
C PHE A 182 -14.26 -1.92 -11.88
N PRO A 183 -13.43 -2.36 -10.91
CA PRO A 183 -12.07 -1.89 -10.65
C PRO A 183 -11.14 -2.17 -11.85
N ALA A 184 -10.28 -1.21 -12.17
CA ALA A 184 -9.38 -1.27 -13.32
C ALA A 184 -8.15 -2.18 -13.05
N ILE A 185 -8.39 -3.42 -12.65
CA ILE A 185 -7.36 -4.38 -12.25
C ILE A 185 -6.83 -5.12 -13.49
N ASP A 186 -5.51 -5.04 -13.69
CA ASP A 186 -4.80 -5.90 -14.64
C ASP A 186 -4.58 -7.27 -14.00
N ILE A 187 -5.45 -8.21 -14.32
CA ILE A 187 -5.43 -9.56 -13.75
C ILE A 187 -4.14 -10.29 -14.14
N ALA A 188 -3.66 -10.10 -15.37
CA ALA A 188 -2.46 -10.77 -15.86
C ALA A 188 -1.18 -10.37 -15.11
N LYS A 189 -1.11 -9.11 -14.65
CA LYS A 189 0.02 -8.58 -13.88
C LYS A 189 -0.16 -8.64 -12.38
N SER A 190 -1.37 -8.97 -11.90
CA SER A 190 -1.68 -9.07 -10.48
C SER A 190 -1.52 -10.50 -10.01
N GLY A 191 -1.05 -10.68 -8.77
CA GLY A 191 -0.88 -12.02 -8.21
C GLY A 191 -0.36 -12.01 -6.78
N THR A 192 -0.29 -13.18 -6.18
CA THR A 192 0.28 -13.42 -4.86
C THR A 192 1.30 -14.55 -4.91
N ARG A 193 2.31 -14.54 -4.03
CA ARG A 193 3.39 -15.53 -4.03
C ARG A 193 2.94 -16.93 -3.61
N ARG A 194 1.91 -17.01 -2.78
CA ARG A 194 1.43 -18.25 -2.17
C ARG A 194 -0.07 -18.37 -2.33
N ASP A 195 -0.54 -18.39 -3.58
CA ASP A 195 -1.93 -18.63 -3.93
C ASP A 195 -2.41 -20.03 -3.49
N ASP A 196 -1.49 -21.00 -3.42
CA ASP A 196 -1.71 -22.34 -2.88
C ASP A 196 -2.22 -22.36 -1.43
N LEU A 197 -1.97 -21.30 -0.67
CA LEU A 197 -2.49 -21.13 0.71
C LEU A 197 -3.88 -20.49 0.77
N LEU A 198 -4.36 -19.94 -0.34
CA LEU A 198 -5.58 -19.15 -0.41
C LEU A 198 -6.68 -19.84 -1.25
N LEU A 199 -6.29 -20.72 -2.15
CA LEU A 199 -7.16 -21.35 -3.14
C LEU A 199 -7.19 -22.87 -2.95
N THR A 200 -8.34 -23.49 -3.23
CA THR A 200 -8.40 -24.95 -3.39
C THR A 200 -7.68 -25.38 -4.68
N PRO A 201 -7.30 -26.66 -4.83
CA PRO A 201 -6.68 -27.15 -6.07
C PRO A 201 -7.52 -26.86 -7.33
N GLU A 202 -8.85 -27.00 -7.24
CA GLU A 202 -9.76 -26.73 -8.36
C GLU A 202 -9.80 -25.23 -8.70
N GLU A 203 -9.84 -24.36 -7.69
CA GLU A 203 -9.79 -22.91 -7.89
C GLU A 203 -8.44 -22.48 -8.49
N GLN A 204 -7.34 -23.08 -8.04
CA GLN A 204 -6.01 -22.79 -8.58
C GLN A 204 -5.90 -23.20 -10.05
N GLU A 205 -6.44 -24.36 -10.44
CA GLU A 205 -6.48 -24.77 -11.84
C GLU A 205 -7.32 -23.80 -12.70
N ALA A 206 -8.48 -23.39 -12.21
CA ALA A 206 -9.33 -22.39 -12.87
C ALA A 206 -8.64 -21.04 -13.06
N VAL A 207 -7.98 -20.54 -12.02
CA VAL A 207 -7.20 -19.29 -12.07
C VAL A 207 -6.06 -19.40 -13.08
N ASN A 208 -5.33 -20.52 -13.09
CA ASN A 208 -4.26 -20.78 -14.05
C ASN A 208 -4.76 -20.80 -15.51
N MET A 209 -5.94 -21.36 -15.76
CA MET A 209 -6.56 -21.32 -17.10
C MET A 209 -6.92 -19.90 -17.52
N ILE A 210 -7.49 -19.10 -16.61
CA ILE A 210 -7.82 -17.70 -16.87
C ILE A 210 -6.56 -16.91 -17.20
N HIS A 211 -5.49 -17.04 -16.40
CA HIS A 211 -4.22 -16.38 -16.65
C HIS A 211 -3.60 -16.74 -18.01
N LYS A 212 -3.64 -18.01 -18.38
CA LYS A 212 -3.17 -18.46 -19.71
C LYS A 212 -3.98 -17.82 -20.84
N ALA A 213 -5.31 -17.80 -20.72
CA ALA A 213 -6.18 -17.19 -21.72
C ALA A 213 -5.93 -15.68 -21.89
N LEU A 214 -5.72 -14.95 -20.79
CA LEU A 214 -5.46 -13.51 -20.81
C LEU A 214 -4.05 -13.14 -21.33
N THR A 215 -3.08 -14.04 -21.20
CA THR A 215 -1.71 -13.82 -21.71
C THR A 215 -1.54 -14.24 -23.17
N SER A 216 -2.47 -15.00 -23.71
CA SER A 216 -2.45 -15.48 -25.10
C SER A 216 -3.26 -14.60 -26.06
N ALA A 217 -3.98 -13.59 -25.56
CA ALA A 217 -4.78 -12.63 -26.31
C ALA A 217 -4.05 -11.28 -26.43
#